data_c1576dd8c7be64fdca76568563b2ebf9
#
_entry.id   c1576dd8c7be64fdca76568563b2ebf9
#
_cell.length_a   1.000
_cell.length_b   1.000
_cell.length_c   1.000
_cell.angle_alpha   90.00
_cell.angle_beta   90.00
_cell.angle_gamma   90.00
#
_symmetry.space_group_name_H-M   'P 1'
#
loop_
_entity.id
_entity.type
_entity.pdbx_description
1 polymer ?
#
loop_
_entity_poly.entity_id
_entity_poly.type
_entity_poly.pdbx_seq_one_letter_code
_entity_poly.pdbx_strand_id
1 'polypeptide(L)'
;CTTLEQLDSIKACAAENGSIWSIDFSERFEVPAVTRAAELIAEGRIGKVVQTVGLGPHRLNRPTRPDWFFNEAEYGGILTDIASHQIDQFLFFTGSNDAEIISSTVANFANPSDTGLQDFGEINLRSDHGLGYIRVDWYTPDGLPTWGDGRLTILGTEGYIELRKYVDVAGREGTNHVFVVNGDSCEYINATDAALPYFEELIHDVIHRTETAMPQKHCFKVMELALKAQAQAVRLGALSKV
;
A
#
# COMPACT_ATOMS: atom_id res chain seq x y z
N CYS A 1 9.97 -11.03 4.09
CA CYS A 1 11.20 -11.32 3.33
C CYS A 1 11.72 -10.04 2.70
N THR A 2 13.03 -9.98 2.51
CA THR A 2 13.74 -8.80 2.01
C THR A 2 14.45 -9.04 0.67
N THR A 3 14.42 -10.28 0.16
CA THR A 3 15.01 -10.64 -1.14
C THR A 3 14.09 -11.56 -1.96
N LEU A 4 14.29 -11.58 -3.28
CA LEU A 4 13.56 -12.49 -4.18
C LEU A 4 13.87 -13.96 -3.89
N GLU A 5 15.10 -14.28 -3.52
CA GLU A 5 15.52 -15.64 -3.18
C GLU A 5 14.79 -16.13 -1.92
N GLN A 6 14.61 -15.27 -0.92
CA GLN A 6 13.79 -15.60 0.26
C GLN A 6 12.32 -15.82 -0.13
N LEU A 7 11.78 -14.96 -1.01
CA LEU A 7 10.40 -15.11 -1.49
C LEU A 7 10.20 -16.44 -2.23
N ASP A 8 11.14 -16.82 -3.09
CA ASP A 8 11.08 -18.10 -3.82
C ASP A 8 11.19 -19.30 -2.87
N SER A 9 12.03 -19.21 -1.85
CA SER A 9 12.13 -20.23 -0.80
C SER A 9 10.81 -20.36 -0.02
N ILE A 10 10.15 -19.26 0.31
CA ILE A 10 8.84 -19.24 0.98
C ILE A 10 7.77 -19.87 0.09
N LYS A 11 7.75 -19.52 -1.22
CA LYS A 11 6.82 -20.12 -2.19
C LYS A 11 6.97 -21.64 -2.26
N ALA A 12 8.20 -22.12 -2.37
CA ALA A 12 8.49 -23.55 -2.41
C ALA A 12 8.04 -24.25 -1.13
N CYS A 13 8.40 -23.72 0.02
CA CYS A 13 8.02 -24.27 1.33
C CYS A 13 6.49 -24.29 1.53
N ALA A 14 5.79 -23.20 1.15
CA ALA A 14 4.34 -23.15 1.25
C ALA A 14 3.68 -24.21 0.36
N ALA A 15 4.16 -24.38 -0.88
CA ALA A 15 3.65 -25.39 -1.81
C ALA A 15 3.88 -26.82 -1.33
N GLU A 16 5.08 -27.13 -0.79
CA GLU A 16 5.42 -28.47 -0.27
C GLU A 16 4.57 -28.86 0.94
N ASN A 17 4.26 -27.91 1.82
CA ASN A 17 3.60 -28.19 3.09
C ASN A 17 2.09 -27.87 3.06
N GLY A 18 1.55 -27.33 1.96
CA GLY A 18 0.17 -26.85 1.90
C GLY A 18 -0.10 -25.73 2.91
N SER A 19 0.93 -24.94 3.24
CA SER A 19 0.83 -23.86 4.21
C SER A 19 0.33 -22.58 3.55
N ILE A 20 -0.46 -21.80 4.29
CA ILE A 20 -0.84 -20.46 3.89
C ILE A 20 0.24 -19.49 4.37
N TRP A 21 0.82 -18.74 3.42
CA TRP A 21 1.66 -17.60 3.72
C TRP A 21 0.89 -16.32 3.41
N SER A 22 0.69 -15.49 4.39
CA SER A 22 -0.08 -14.26 4.25
C SER A 22 0.66 -13.06 4.84
N ILE A 23 0.40 -11.90 4.27
CA ILE A 23 0.83 -10.61 4.81
C ILE A 23 -0.44 -9.82 5.10
N ASP A 24 -0.52 -9.29 6.30
CA ASP A 24 -1.55 -8.32 6.61
C ASP A 24 -1.22 -6.98 5.95
N PHE A 25 -1.81 -6.75 4.78
CA PHE A 25 -1.78 -5.44 4.13
C PHE A 25 -2.78 -4.50 4.86
N SER A 26 -2.42 -4.10 6.06
CA SER A 26 -3.29 -3.37 7.01
C SER A 26 -3.92 -2.11 6.41
N GLU A 27 -3.24 -1.42 5.49
CA GLU A 27 -3.82 -0.27 4.79
C GLU A 27 -5.03 -0.62 3.88
N ARG A 28 -5.24 -1.90 3.57
CA ARG A 28 -6.45 -2.43 2.93
C ARG A 28 -7.35 -3.14 3.91
N PHE A 29 -6.80 -4.06 4.69
CA PHE A 29 -7.59 -4.99 5.49
C PHE A 29 -8.10 -4.42 6.81
N GLU A 30 -7.45 -3.38 7.34
CA GLU A 30 -7.85 -2.72 8.59
C GLU A 30 -8.46 -1.32 8.38
N VAL A 31 -8.73 -0.93 7.13
CA VAL A 31 -9.26 0.40 6.81
C VAL A 31 -10.66 0.30 6.19
N PRO A 32 -11.72 0.56 6.97
CA PRO A 32 -13.11 0.52 6.50
C PRO A 32 -13.37 1.35 5.23
N ALA A 33 -12.69 2.50 5.06
CA ALA A 33 -12.80 3.32 3.85
C ALA A 33 -12.40 2.57 2.58
N VAL A 34 -11.44 1.62 2.67
CA VAL A 34 -11.01 0.82 1.51
C VAL A 34 -12.07 -0.22 1.15
N THR A 35 -12.69 -0.86 2.13
CA THR A 35 -13.84 -1.75 1.90
C THR A 35 -14.97 -0.99 1.22
N ARG A 36 -15.34 0.19 1.73
CA ARG A 36 -16.41 1.00 1.14
C ARG A 36 -16.07 1.45 -0.29
N ALA A 37 -14.82 1.80 -0.58
CA ALA A 37 -14.41 2.13 -1.93
C ALA A 37 -14.57 0.95 -2.89
N ALA A 38 -14.24 -0.26 -2.45
CA ALA A 38 -14.43 -1.48 -3.25
C ALA A 38 -15.91 -1.73 -3.57
N GLU A 39 -16.80 -1.55 -2.59
CA GLU A 39 -18.25 -1.64 -2.80
C GLU A 39 -18.73 -0.62 -3.84
N LEU A 40 -18.33 0.65 -3.72
CA LEU A 40 -18.70 1.73 -4.65
C LEU A 40 -18.22 1.44 -6.09
N ILE A 41 -17.03 0.86 -6.25
CA ILE A 41 -16.54 0.44 -7.55
C ILE A 41 -17.36 -0.72 -8.10
N ALA A 42 -17.71 -1.71 -7.27
CA ALA A 42 -18.57 -2.81 -7.67
C ALA A 42 -20.00 -2.34 -8.03
N GLU A 43 -20.50 -1.29 -7.39
CA GLU A 43 -21.73 -0.58 -7.73
C GLU A 43 -21.64 0.20 -9.07
N GLY A 44 -20.44 0.31 -9.68
CA GLY A 44 -20.21 1.05 -10.93
C GLY A 44 -20.13 2.57 -10.80
N ARG A 45 -19.95 3.10 -9.57
CA ARG A 45 -20.05 4.54 -9.26
C ARG A 45 -19.04 5.43 -10.01
N ILE A 46 -17.94 4.87 -10.49
CA ILE A 46 -16.87 5.61 -11.21
C ILE A 46 -16.51 4.97 -12.56
N GLY A 47 -17.31 4.02 -13.05
CA GLY A 47 -16.98 3.25 -14.25
C GLY A 47 -15.79 2.31 -14.05
N LYS A 48 -14.98 2.10 -15.10
CA LYS A 48 -13.78 1.24 -15.02
C LYS A 48 -12.62 2.00 -14.37
N VAL A 49 -11.94 1.39 -13.41
CA VAL A 49 -10.73 1.96 -12.82
C VAL A 49 -9.63 2.07 -13.88
N VAL A 50 -8.98 3.23 -13.96
CA VAL A 50 -7.88 3.52 -14.91
C VAL A 50 -6.57 3.86 -14.21
N GLN A 51 -6.63 4.39 -12.98
CA GLN A 51 -5.42 4.71 -12.21
C GLN A 51 -5.67 4.68 -10.71
N THR A 52 -4.64 4.29 -9.96
CA THR A 52 -4.55 4.56 -8.51
C THR A 52 -3.37 5.47 -8.20
N VAL A 53 -3.57 6.39 -7.25
CA VAL A 53 -2.49 7.20 -6.64
C VAL A 53 -2.49 6.92 -5.16
N GLY A 54 -1.53 6.12 -4.70
CA GLY A 54 -1.39 5.70 -3.31
C GLY A 54 -0.31 6.49 -2.58
N LEU A 55 -0.67 7.09 -1.44
CA LEU A 55 0.26 7.83 -0.59
C LEU A 55 0.31 7.15 0.78
N GLY A 56 1.51 6.67 1.17
CA GLY A 56 1.79 6.02 2.44
C GLY A 56 2.84 6.78 3.27
N PRO A 57 2.59 8.05 3.65
CA PRO A 57 3.50 8.77 4.53
C PRO A 57 3.36 8.26 5.97
N HIS A 58 4.50 8.07 6.64
CA HIS A 58 4.58 7.59 8.01
C HIS A 58 5.40 8.55 8.88
N ARG A 59 5.17 8.53 10.18
CA ARG A 59 6.05 9.20 11.14
C ARG A 59 7.22 8.28 11.47
N LEU A 60 8.45 8.78 11.30
CA LEU A 60 9.65 8.00 11.59
C LEU A 60 9.72 7.57 13.07
N ASN A 61 9.44 8.51 13.99
CA ASN A 61 9.51 8.29 15.44
C ASN A 61 10.80 7.54 15.86
N ARG A 62 11.94 8.05 15.42
CA ARG A 62 13.26 7.43 15.50
C ARG A 62 13.60 6.80 16.88
N PRO A 63 13.29 7.45 18.02
CA PRO A 63 13.63 6.90 19.34
C PRO A 63 12.96 5.56 19.67
N THR A 64 11.89 5.19 18.97
CA THR A 64 11.15 3.93 19.19
C THR A 64 11.54 2.82 18.23
N ARG A 65 12.38 3.13 17.22
CA ARG A 65 12.80 2.15 16.22
C ARG A 65 13.99 1.33 16.69
N PRO A 66 13.99 0.02 16.49
CA PRO A 66 15.14 -0.83 16.78
C PRO A 66 16.26 -0.61 15.75
N ASP A 67 17.49 -0.99 16.09
CA ASP A 67 18.67 -0.75 15.26
C ASP A 67 18.58 -1.39 13.86
N TRP A 68 17.99 -2.58 13.73
CA TRP A 68 17.82 -3.24 12.44
C TRP A 68 16.98 -2.43 11.44
N PHE A 69 16.11 -1.55 11.92
CA PHE A 69 15.29 -0.68 11.08
C PHE A 69 16.13 0.33 10.28
N PHE A 70 17.34 0.62 10.71
CA PHE A 70 18.29 1.50 10.03
C PHE A 70 19.32 0.74 9.19
N ASN A 71 19.14 -0.57 9.03
CA ASN A 71 19.97 -1.42 8.17
C ASN A 71 19.13 -1.96 7.00
N GLU A 72 19.38 -1.44 5.79
CA GLU A 72 18.62 -1.82 4.60
C GLU A 72 18.60 -3.34 4.35
N ALA A 73 19.70 -4.04 4.62
CA ALA A 73 19.77 -5.49 4.45
C ALA A 73 18.82 -6.26 5.39
N GLU A 74 18.44 -5.66 6.52
CA GLU A 74 17.57 -6.30 7.51
C GLU A 74 16.08 -5.91 7.30
N TYR A 75 15.78 -4.62 7.03
CA TYR A 75 14.37 -4.23 6.82
C TYR A 75 13.90 -4.29 5.36
N GLY A 76 14.84 -4.39 4.40
CA GLY A 76 14.53 -4.59 2.98
C GLY A 76 14.26 -3.34 2.15
N GLY A 77 14.38 -2.14 2.74
CA GLY A 77 14.14 -0.86 2.08
C GLY A 77 12.69 -0.40 2.11
N ILE A 78 12.47 0.90 1.91
CA ILE A 78 11.17 1.55 2.08
C ILE A 78 10.10 1.04 1.08
N LEU A 79 10.52 0.63 -0.13
CA LEU A 79 9.59 0.13 -1.12
C LEU A 79 9.11 -1.29 -0.78
N THR A 80 9.96 -2.11 -0.16
CA THR A 80 9.56 -3.43 0.34
C THR A 80 8.69 -3.31 1.59
N ASP A 81 9.04 -2.42 2.50
CA ASP A 81 8.35 -2.23 3.77
C ASP A 81 6.97 -1.58 3.57
N ILE A 82 6.93 -0.33 3.12
CA ILE A 82 5.68 0.44 3.06
C ILE A 82 4.98 0.32 1.70
N ALA A 83 5.72 0.41 0.58
CA ALA A 83 5.06 0.46 -0.72
C ALA A 83 4.37 -0.86 -1.10
N SER A 84 4.68 -1.97 -0.43
CA SER A 84 3.93 -3.23 -0.58
C SER A 84 2.44 -3.06 -0.31
N HIS A 85 2.05 -2.26 0.69
CA HIS A 85 0.64 -1.94 0.97
C HIS A 85 -0.04 -1.19 -0.18
N GLN A 86 0.70 -0.30 -0.85
CA GLN A 86 0.15 0.47 -1.97
C GLN A 86 0.10 -0.37 -3.26
N ILE A 87 1.06 -1.28 -3.47
CA ILE A 87 1.05 -2.24 -4.58
C ILE A 87 -0.14 -3.20 -4.43
N ASP A 88 -0.40 -3.69 -3.22
CA ASP A 88 -1.58 -4.50 -2.92
C ASP A 88 -2.87 -3.79 -3.36
N GLN A 89 -3.06 -2.53 -2.94
CA GLN A 89 -4.23 -1.75 -3.30
C GLN A 89 -4.31 -1.47 -4.80
N PHE A 90 -3.17 -1.21 -5.46
CA PHE A 90 -3.13 -1.04 -6.92
C PHE A 90 -3.65 -2.29 -7.64
N LEU A 91 -3.11 -3.47 -7.34
CA LEU A 91 -3.54 -4.72 -7.96
C LEU A 91 -5.01 -5.01 -7.66
N PHE A 92 -5.44 -4.79 -6.42
CA PHE A 92 -6.80 -5.03 -5.98
C PHE A 92 -7.81 -4.15 -6.72
N PHE A 93 -7.62 -2.84 -6.74
CA PHE A 93 -8.57 -1.90 -7.33
C PHE A 93 -8.59 -1.92 -8.86
N THR A 94 -7.47 -2.21 -9.50
CA THR A 94 -7.43 -2.38 -10.96
C THR A 94 -7.89 -3.77 -11.41
N GLY A 95 -8.07 -4.72 -10.48
CA GLY A 95 -8.35 -6.12 -10.81
C GLY A 95 -7.19 -6.81 -11.53
N SER A 96 -5.94 -6.35 -11.28
CA SER A 96 -4.75 -6.85 -11.97
C SER A 96 -4.12 -8.03 -11.23
N ASN A 97 -3.65 -9.01 -11.99
CA ASN A 97 -2.91 -10.16 -11.46
C ASN A 97 -1.38 -10.01 -11.59
N ASP A 98 -0.93 -9.01 -12.34
CA ASP A 98 0.48 -8.69 -12.57
C ASP A 98 0.63 -7.21 -12.96
N ALA A 99 1.87 -6.69 -12.87
CA ALA A 99 2.22 -5.35 -13.31
C ALA A 99 3.69 -5.25 -13.69
N GLU A 100 4.01 -4.22 -14.46
CA GLU A 100 5.36 -3.78 -14.77
C GLU A 100 5.73 -2.59 -13.90
N ILE A 101 6.93 -2.61 -13.33
CA ILE A 101 7.54 -1.44 -12.68
C ILE A 101 8.16 -0.56 -13.77
N ILE A 102 7.52 0.55 -14.08
CA ILE A 102 7.99 1.51 -15.09
C ILE A 102 9.20 2.28 -14.57
N SER A 103 9.12 2.71 -13.32
CA SER A 103 10.21 3.36 -12.60
C SER A 103 10.04 3.23 -11.11
N SER A 104 11.15 3.23 -10.40
CA SER A 104 11.18 3.33 -8.94
C SER A 104 12.37 4.17 -8.49
N THR A 105 12.20 4.89 -7.39
CA THR A 105 13.19 5.79 -6.83
C THR A 105 13.20 5.66 -5.31
N VAL A 106 14.39 5.69 -4.71
CA VAL A 106 14.55 5.76 -3.25
C VAL A 106 15.57 6.82 -2.88
N ALA A 107 15.43 7.39 -1.70
CA ALA A 107 16.35 8.40 -1.19
C ALA A 107 16.43 8.39 0.33
N ASN A 108 17.48 9.03 0.84
CA ASN A 108 17.58 9.48 2.23
C ASN A 108 17.92 10.99 2.20
N PHE A 109 16.88 11.82 2.28
CA PHE A 109 17.04 13.27 2.15
C PHE A 109 17.27 13.99 3.49
N ALA A 110 16.65 13.48 4.57
CA ALA A 110 16.60 14.18 5.85
C ALA A 110 17.31 13.47 7.01
N ASN A 111 17.76 12.24 6.83
CA ASN A 111 18.38 11.42 7.88
C ASN A 111 19.80 10.95 7.52
N PRO A 112 20.75 11.86 7.21
CA PRO A 112 22.06 11.50 6.66
C PRO A 112 22.96 10.73 7.64
N SER A 113 22.67 10.74 8.94
CA SER A 113 23.38 9.93 9.94
C SER A 113 22.99 8.45 9.89
N ASP A 114 21.81 8.14 9.37
CA ASP A 114 21.27 6.79 9.28
C ASP A 114 21.40 6.30 7.83
N THR A 115 22.63 5.98 7.42
CA THR A 115 22.99 5.71 6.02
C THR A 115 22.31 4.51 5.39
N GLY A 116 21.79 3.58 6.20
CA GLY A 116 20.99 2.44 5.76
C GLY A 116 19.50 2.73 5.67
N LEU A 117 19.03 3.90 6.14
CA LEU A 117 17.64 4.29 6.05
C LEU A 117 17.33 4.87 4.66
N GLN A 118 16.19 4.53 4.12
CA GLN A 118 15.54 5.23 3.02
C GLN A 118 14.33 5.95 3.61
N ASP A 119 14.30 7.27 3.54
CA ASP A 119 13.22 8.07 4.10
C ASP A 119 12.20 8.56 3.06
N PHE A 120 12.45 8.25 1.79
CA PHE A 120 11.58 8.53 0.66
C PHE A 120 11.63 7.39 -0.36
N GLY A 121 10.48 7.08 -0.95
CA GLY A 121 10.37 6.16 -2.08
C GLY A 121 9.16 6.45 -2.96
N GLU A 122 9.30 6.18 -4.26
CA GLU A 122 8.20 6.25 -5.21
C GLU A 122 8.29 5.13 -6.25
N ILE A 123 7.12 4.76 -6.79
CA ILE A 123 6.99 3.75 -7.84
C ILE A 123 5.94 4.21 -8.85
N ASN A 124 6.23 4.03 -10.14
CA ASN A 124 5.24 4.04 -11.22
C ASN A 124 5.03 2.62 -11.74
N LEU A 125 3.77 2.19 -11.78
CA LEU A 125 3.35 0.86 -12.21
C LEU A 125 2.43 0.95 -13.43
N ARG A 126 2.46 -0.11 -14.24
CA ARG A 126 1.50 -0.34 -15.33
C ARG A 126 1.05 -1.79 -15.33
N SER A 127 -0.25 -2.00 -15.50
CA SER A 127 -0.84 -3.29 -15.82
C SER A 127 -1.68 -3.20 -17.10
N ASP A 128 -2.25 -4.31 -17.54
CA ASP A 128 -3.21 -4.32 -18.66
C ASP A 128 -4.53 -3.61 -18.30
N HIS A 129 -4.78 -3.40 -16.98
CA HIS A 129 -6.04 -2.83 -16.49
C HIS A 129 -5.90 -1.40 -15.98
N GLY A 130 -4.69 -0.87 -15.80
CA GLY A 130 -4.53 0.49 -15.31
C GLY A 130 -3.10 0.89 -14.93
N LEU A 131 -2.98 2.13 -14.47
CA LEU A 131 -1.73 2.76 -14.04
C LEU A 131 -1.71 2.92 -12.52
N GLY A 132 -0.52 2.90 -11.92
CA GLY A 132 -0.31 3.17 -10.50
C GLY A 132 0.81 4.18 -10.28
N TYR A 133 0.58 5.13 -9.39
CA TYR A 133 1.63 5.94 -8.78
C TYR A 133 1.60 5.75 -7.27
N ILE A 134 2.76 5.51 -6.70
CA ILE A 134 2.95 5.27 -5.28
C ILE A 134 4.03 6.21 -4.76
N ARG A 135 3.77 6.88 -3.64
CA ARG A 135 4.77 7.58 -2.84
C ARG A 135 4.69 7.12 -1.39
N VAL A 136 5.84 6.78 -0.82
CA VAL A 136 6.00 6.42 0.59
C VAL A 136 7.12 7.23 1.20
N ASP A 137 6.98 7.62 2.45
CA ASP A 137 7.97 8.46 3.11
C ASP A 137 7.88 8.38 4.65
N TRP A 138 8.93 8.85 5.32
CA TRP A 138 9.02 8.99 6.78
C TRP A 138 8.91 10.45 7.23
N TYR A 139 8.13 11.28 6.51
CA TYR A 139 8.05 12.72 6.72
C TYR A 139 6.75 13.22 7.36
N THR A 140 5.92 12.34 7.93
CA THR A 140 4.74 12.79 8.65
C THR A 140 5.15 13.67 9.84
N PRO A 141 4.78 14.96 9.86
CA PRO A 141 5.21 15.88 10.90
C PRO A 141 4.46 15.66 12.21
N ASP A 142 5.08 16.12 13.34
CA ASP A 142 4.51 15.95 14.68
C ASP A 142 3.20 16.70 14.89
N GLY A 143 2.94 17.76 14.11
CA GLY A 143 1.67 18.49 14.15
C GLY A 143 0.46 17.73 13.59
N LEU A 144 0.68 16.59 12.89
CA LEU A 144 -0.43 15.75 12.46
C LEU A 144 -0.91 14.88 13.65
N PRO A 145 -2.23 14.80 13.95
CA PRO A 145 -2.74 14.07 15.12
C PRO A 145 -2.76 12.55 14.96
N THR A 146 -2.07 12.00 13.95
CA THR A 146 -1.95 10.58 13.66
C THR A 146 -0.53 10.23 13.20
N TRP A 147 -0.23 8.93 13.13
CA TRP A 147 1.08 8.41 12.72
C TRP A 147 1.40 8.59 11.23
N GLY A 148 0.37 8.80 10.40
CA GLY A 148 0.49 8.95 8.96
C GLY A 148 -0.75 9.57 8.33
N ASP A 149 -0.60 10.18 7.15
CA ASP A 149 -1.69 10.73 6.34
C ASP A 149 -1.90 9.83 5.10
N GLY A 150 -2.28 8.58 5.34
CA GLY A 150 -2.54 7.60 4.28
C GLY A 150 -3.70 8.03 3.39
N ARG A 151 -3.42 8.20 2.09
CA ARG A 151 -4.41 8.61 1.09
C ARG A 151 -4.38 7.68 -0.11
N LEU A 152 -5.54 7.54 -0.73
CA LEU A 152 -5.67 6.82 -2.00
C LEU A 152 -6.66 7.56 -2.89
N THR A 153 -6.24 7.87 -4.11
CA THR A 153 -7.16 8.33 -5.17
C THR A 153 -7.31 7.22 -6.19
N ILE A 154 -8.56 6.89 -6.53
CA ILE A 154 -8.92 5.88 -7.52
C ILE A 154 -9.68 6.60 -8.63
N LEU A 155 -9.03 6.75 -9.79
CA LEU A 155 -9.61 7.36 -10.98
C LEU A 155 -10.28 6.28 -11.83
N GLY A 156 -11.53 6.50 -12.16
CA GLY A 156 -12.30 5.70 -13.11
C GLY A 156 -12.65 6.48 -14.37
N THR A 157 -13.29 5.80 -15.33
CA THR A 157 -13.70 6.40 -16.61
C THR A 157 -14.88 7.38 -16.47
N GLU A 158 -15.63 7.32 -15.36
CA GLU A 158 -16.85 8.11 -15.13
C GLU A 158 -16.82 8.92 -13.84
N GLY A 159 -15.67 8.91 -13.13
CA GLY A 159 -15.51 9.64 -11.88
C GLY A 159 -14.27 9.21 -11.12
N TYR A 160 -14.19 9.64 -9.87
CA TYR A 160 -13.09 9.22 -8.99
C TYR A 160 -13.55 9.09 -7.53
N ILE A 161 -12.77 8.33 -6.76
CA ILE A 161 -12.89 8.20 -5.31
C ILE A 161 -11.59 8.68 -4.67
N GLU A 162 -11.66 9.54 -3.64
CA GLU A 162 -10.54 9.90 -2.78
C GLU A 162 -10.79 9.35 -1.38
N LEU A 163 -9.78 8.67 -0.82
CA LEU A 163 -9.78 8.18 0.56
C LEU A 163 -8.80 8.99 1.40
N ARG A 164 -9.25 9.43 2.57
CA ARG A 164 -8.41 9.91 3.67
C ARG A 164 -8.64 8.94 4.83
N LYS A 165 -7.67 8.04 5.03
CA LYS A 165 -7.85 6.87 5.87
C LYS A 165 -7.89 7.19 7.36
N TYR A 166 -7.01 8.10 7.80
CA TYR A 166 -6.75 8.33 9.22
C TYR A 166 -7.08 9.73 9.71
N VAL A 167 -7.08 10.73 8.83
CA VAL A 167 -7.33 12.13 9.17
C VAL A 167 -7.87 12.90 7.96
N ASP A 168 -8.78 13.82 8.21
CA ASP A 168 -9.11 14.87 7.25
C ASP A 168 -8.49 16.20 7.68
N VAL A 169 -7.43 16.62 7.01
CA VAL A 169 -6.76 17.91 7.30
C VAL A 169 -7.65 19.13 7.03
N ALA A 170 -8.80 18.95 6.37
CA ALA A 170 -9.83 19.99 6.20
C ALA A 170 -10.77 20.10 7.41
N GLY A 171 -10.57 19.27 8.46
CA GLY A 171 -11.22 19.43 9.76
C GLY A 171 -12.46 18.59 9.99
N ARG A 172 -12.77 17.59 9.16
CA ARG A 172 -13.79 16.60 9.52
C ARG A 172 -13.25 15.69 10.61
N GLU A 173 -14.07 15.44 11.62
CA GLU A 173 -13.71 14.57 12.73
C GLU A 173 -13.70 13.09 12.32
N GLY A 174 -12.90 12.30 13.04
CA GLY A 174 -12.81 10.85 12.88
C GLY A 174 -11.84 10.40 11.78
N THR A 175 -12.08 9.20 11.29
CA THR A 175 -11.28 8.49 10.28
C THR A 175 -12.18 7.96 9.16
N ASN A 176 -11.59 7.29 8.16
CA ASN A 176 -12.32 6.59 7.10
C ASN A 176 -13.20 7.50 6.23
N HIS A 177 -12.63 8.61 5.80
CA HIS A 177 -13.30 9.56 4.93
C HIS A 177 -13.23 9.11 3.47
N VAL A 178 -14.39 9.04 2.81
CA VAL A 178 -14.53 8.68 1.39
C VAL A 178 -15.21 9.84 0.67
N PHE A 179 -14.59 10.31 -0.40
CA PHE A 179 -15.16 11.33 -1.30
C PHE A 179 -15.36 10.68 -2.66
N VAL A 180 -16.59 10.78 -3.18
CA VAL A 180 -16.96 10.22 -4.49
C VAL A 180 -17.43 11.35 -5.38
N VAL A 181 -16.85 11.46 -6.56
CA VAL A 181 -17.24 12.44 -7.57
C VAL A 181 -17.47 11.72 -8.89
N ASN A 182 -18.64 11.90 -9.48
CA ASN A 182 -19.00 11.36 -10.78
C ASN A 182 -19.89 12.33 -11.54
N GLY A 183 -20.50 11.91 -12.67
CA GLY A 183 -21.35 12.76 -13.50
C GLY A 183 -22.59 13.30 -12.78
N ASP A 184 -23.06 12.65 -11.73
CA ASP A 184 -24.33 12.94 -11.06
C ASP A 184 -24.15 13.58 -9.68
N SER A 185 -23.02 13.35 -9.00
CA SER A 185 -22.87 13.73 -7.60
C SER A 185 -21.42 14.03 -7.19
N CYS A 186 -21.31 14.82 -6.11
CA CYS A 186 -20.10 15.01 -5.32
C CYS A 186 -20.48 14.71 -3.87
N GLU A 187 -20.08 13.54 -3.36
CA GLU A 187 -20.54 13.00 -2.10
C GLU A 187 -19.38 12.80 -1.11
N TYR A 188 -19.69 13.02 0.17
CA TYR A 188 -18.86 12.58 1.28
C TYR A 188 -19.54 11.44 2.04
N ILE A 189 -18.79 10.39 2.31
CA ILE A 189 -19.24 9.22 3.08
C ILE A 189 -18.24 9.02 4.24
N ASN A 190 -18.77 8.92 5.46
CA ASN A 190 -18.01 8.38 6.58
C ASN A 190 -18.16 6.86 6.54
N ALA A 191 -17.07 6.15 6.35
CA ALA A 191 -17.07 4.70 6.17
C ALA A 191 -16.64 3.93 7.42
N THR A 192 -16.68 4.53 8.59
CA THR A 192 -16.19 3.91 9.84
C THR A 192 -16.89 2.57 10.15
N ASP A 193 -18.13 2.39 9.74
CA ASP A 193 -18.93 1.20 10.02
C ASP A 193 -18.81 0.12 8.91
N ALA A 194 -18.02 0.32 7.87
CA ALA A 194 -17.81 -0.70 6.84
C ALA A 194 -17.08 -1.93 7.41
N ALA A 195 -17.47 -3.12 6.94
CA ALA A 195 -16.97 -4.39 7.47
C ALA A 195 -15.46 -4.60 7.19
N LEU A 196 -14.81 -5.33 8.07
CA LEU A 196 -13.41 -5.76 7.96
C LEU A 196 -13.32 -7.29 8.06
N PRO A 197 -13.68 -8.05 7.02
CA PRO A 197 -13.83 -9.50 7.08
C PRO A 197 -12.50 -10.28 7.10
N TYR A 198 -11.39 -9.65 6.78
CA TYR A 198 -10.12 -10.32 6.48
C TYR A 198 -9.66 -11.32 7.54
N PHE A 199 -9.65 -10.96 8.81
CA PHE A 199 -9.14 -11.86 9.85
C PHE A 199 -10.05 -13.06 10.11
N GLU A 200 -11.37 -12.87 10.03
CA GLU A 200 -12.33 -13.96 10.13
C GLU A 200 -12.17 -14.94 8.95
N GLU A 201 -12.08 -14.40 7.74
CA GLU A 201 -11.82 -15.16 6.52
C GLU A 201 -10.45 -15.86 6.54
N LEU A 202 -9.40 -15.21 7.04
CA LEU A 202 -8.07 -15.82 7.17
C LEU A 202 -8.08 -17.00 8.15
N ILE A 203 -8.77 -16.86 9.29
CA ILE A 203 -8.91 -17.96 10.25
C ILE A 203 -9.66 -19.12 9.58
N HIS A 204 -10.76 -18.82 8.86
CA HIS A 204 -11.49 -19.82 8.08
C HIS A 204 -10.58 -20.53 7.07
N ASP A 205 -9.78 -19.76 6.30
CA ASP A 205 -8.85 -20.30 5.31
C ASP A 205 -7.79 -21.23 5.93
N VAL A 206 -7.25 -20.85 7.09
CA VAL A 206 -6.27 -21.68 7.81
C VAL A 206 -6.88 -23.02 8.24
N ILE A 207 -8.15 -23.03 8.70
CA ILE A 207 -8.85 -24.23 9.15
C ILE A 207 -9.26 -25.10 7.96
N HIS A 208 -9.82 -24.52 6.91
CA HIS A 208 -10.45 -25.23 5.80
C HIS A 208 -9.58 -25.33 4.54
N ARG A 209 -8.40 -24.72 4.55
CA ARG A 209 -7.48 -24.68 3.40
C ARG A 209 -8.09 -24.05 2.15
N THR A 210 -8.82 -22.96 2.35
CA THR A 210 -9.38 -22.10 1.30
C THR A 210 -8.52 -20.85 1.13
N GLU A 211 -8.88 -19.94 0.20
CA GLU A 211 -8.18 -18.68 -0.08
C GLU A 211 -9.21 -17.54 -0.21
N THR A 212 -10.13 -17.42 0.75
CA THR A 212 -11.22 -16.43 0.72
C THR A 212 -10.76 -15.05 1.14
N ALA A 213 -9.89 -14.96 2.15
CA ALA A 213 -9.37 -13.69 2.67
C ALA A 213 -8.47 -13.00 1.64
N MET A 214 -7.54 -13.75 1.08
CA MET A 214 -6.63 -13.26 0.03
C MET A 214 -6.02 -14.45 -0.72
N PRO A 215 -6.10 -14.47 -2.07
CA PRO A 215 -5.40 -15.48 -2.85
C PRO A 215 -3.90 -15.49 -2.60
N GLN A 216 -3.30 -16.67 -2.39
CA GLN A 216 -1.85 -16.82 -2.21
C GLN A 216 -1.06 -16.18 -3.37
N LYS A 217 -1.58 -16.37 -4.60
CA LYS A 217 -1.01 -15.77 -5.80
C LYS A 217 -0.91 -14.24 -5.70
N HIS A 218 -1.92 -13.58 -5.15
CA HIS A 218 -1.92 -12.13 -4.97
C HIS A 218 -0.85 -11.71 -3.96
N CYS A 219 -0.81 -12.33 -2.79
CA CYS A 219 0.18 -12.05 -1.77
C CYS A 219 1.62 -12.17 -2.29
N PHE A 220 1.94 -13.28 -2.97
CA PHE A 220 3.24 -13.48 -3.57
C PHE A 220 3.56 -12.46 -4.67
N LYS A 221 2.57 -12.07 -5.48
CA LYS A 221 2.77 -11.08 -6.55
C LYS A 221 3.05 -9.69 -6.00
N VAL A 222 2.35 -9.27 -4.97
CA VAL A 222 2.62 -7.99 -4.29
C VAL A 222 4.05 -7.92 -3.81
N MET A 223 4.53 -8.96 -3.12
CA MET A 223 5.90 -8.98 -2.61
C MET A 223 6.94 -9.07 -3.72
N GLU A 224 6.67 -9.84 -4.78
CA GLU A 224 7.54 -9.90 -5.95
C GLU A 224 7.73 -8.50 -6.58
N LEU A 225 6.65 -7.75 -6.75
CA LEU A 225 6.68 -6.40 -7.31
C LEU A 225 7.40 -5.42 -6.38
N ALA A 226 7.16 -5.49 -5.07
CA ALA A 226 7.83 -4.64 -4.08
C ALA A 226 9.34 -4.87 -4.08
N LEU A 227 9.78 -6.13 -4.05
CA LEU A 227 11.19 -6.51 -4.08
C LEU A 227 11.86 -6.12 -5.40
N LYS A 228 11.18 -6.29 -6.54
CA LYS A 228 11.67 -5.84 -7.85
C LYS A 228 11.81 -4.33 -7.90
N ALA A 229 10.80 -3.58 -7.41
CA ALA A 229 10.85 -2.13 -7.36
C ALA A 229 12.02 -1.65 -6.49
N GLN A 230 12.27 -2.28 -5.33
CA GLN A 230 13.39 -1.97 -4.46
C GLN A 230 14.74 -2.27 -5.12
N ALA A 231 14.87 -3.43 -5.77
CA ALA A 231 16.13 -3.86 -6.39
C ALA A 231 16.54 -2.98 -7.58
N GLN A 232 15.59 -2.48 -8.36
CA GLN A 232 15.86 -1.65 -9.54
C GLN A 232 15.80 -0.13 -9.28
N ALA A 233 15.51 0.28 -8.03
CA ALA A 233 15.28 1.69 -7.69
C ALA A 233 16.49 2.56 -7.98
N VAL A 234 16.25 3.69 -8.63
CA VAL A 234 17.24 4.76 -8.74
C VAL A 234 17.47 5.37 -7.35
N ARG A 235 18.71 5.36 -6.89
CA ARG A 235 19.08 5.96 -5.60
C ARG A 235 19.46 7.41 -5.80
N LEU A 236 18.69 8.32 -5.24
CA LEU A 236 19.00 9.75 -5.27
C LEU A 236 19.93 10.10 -4.11
N GLY A 237 20.89 11.01 -4.38
CA GLY A 237 21.72 11.63 -3.35
C GLY A 237 20.93 12.65 -2.53
N ALA A 238 21.57 13.18 -1.48
CA ALA A 238 20.99 14.26 -0.69
C ALA A 238 20.62 15.46 -1.58
N LEU A 239 19.50 16.12 -1.26
CA LEU A 239 19.12 17.36 -1.94
C LEU A 239 20.21 18.41 -1.75
N SER A 240 20.58 19.11 -2.83
CA SER A 240 21.47 20.24 -2.74
C SER A 240 20.86 21.29 -1.81
N LYS A 241 21.66 21.81 -0.85
CA LYS A 241 21.20 22.96 -0.06
C LYS A 241 20.95 24.12 -1.02
N VAL A 242 19.70 24.56 -1.10
CA VAL A 242 19.32 25.79 -1.79
C VAL A 242 19.81 26.99 -1.00
#